data_a86c841f5c57ff1317c6636164563939
#
_entry.id   a86c841f5c57ff1317c6636164563939
#
_cell.length_a   1.000
_cell.length_b   1.000
_cell.length_c   1.000
_cell.angle_alpha   90.00
_cell.angle_beta   90.00
_cell.angle_gamma   90.00
#
_symmetry.space_group_name_H-M   'P 1'
#
loop_
_entity.id
_entity.type
_entity.pdbx_description
1 polymer ?
#
loop_
_entity_poly.entity_id
_entity_poly.type
_entity_poly.pdbx_seq_one_letter_code
_entity_poly.pdbx_strand_id
1 'polypeptide(L)'
;MFSKETYISRRQELKKLVKSGVIILFGNNNSPCNFPNNGYYPFRQDSTFLYYFGLQRDGLVGVIDIDNDIETLIGDDIDLVDIVWYGSVDSVHDLATQVGVHNSAPMKTLKTICNDAMSKKRKIHILPPYRYDIKLQVFDLLGIHPNQQKEEASMDLIKAVVKMRSTKTQEEIEELERAAVIGYKMHTTAMKLVRPGVTEKYVAGQVSGVAHSYGSMVSFPTIFSQHGEIQHGYPSMNILEEGRLALCDAGAETMNNYCLLYTSDAADE
;
A
#
# COMPACT_ATOMS: atom_id res chain seq x y z
N MET A 1 5.93 12.28 1.27
CA MET A 1 6.12 12.04 -0.18
C MET A 1 7.60 12.28 -0.48
N PHE A 2 8.22 11.46 -1.32
CA PHE A 2 9.57 11.72 -1.83
C PHE A 2 9.58 12.87 -2.84
N SER A 3 10.75 13.25 -3.31
CA SER A 3 10.86 14.25 -4.35
C SER A 3 10.21 13.79 -5.67
N LYS A 4 9.78 14.73 -6.49
CA LYS A 4 9.24 14.47 -7.83
C LYS A 4 10.25 13.68 -8.69
N GLU A 5 11.52 14.02 -8.58
CA GLU A 5 12.63 13.41 -9.31
C GLU A 5 12.79 11.92 -8.95
N THR A 6 12.56 11.56 -7.70
CA THR A 6 12.59 10.16 -7.25
C THR A 6 11.56 9.31 -7.99
N TYR A 7 10.32 9.79 -8.12
CA TYR A 7 9.28 9.07 -8.83
C TYR A 7 9.54 9.00 -10.34
N ILE A 8 10.01 10.08 -10.95
CA ILE A 8 10.44 10.10 -12.36
C ILE A 8 11.54 9.06 -12.59
N SER A 9 12.58 9.07 -11.79
CA SER A 9 13.71 8.14 -11.89
C SER A 9 13.26 6.68 -11.76
N ARG A 10 12.38 6.39 -10.78
CA ARG A 10 11.83 5.04 -10.58
C ARG A 10 11.03 4.55 -11.79
N ARG A 11 10.18 5.38 -12.38
CA ARG A 11 9.43 5.01 -13.58
C ARG A 11 10.32 4.85 -14.81
N GLN A 12 11.34 5.69 -14.98
CA GLN A 12 12.32 5.54 -16.05
C GLN A 12 13.11 4.23 -15.94
N GLU A 13 13.55 3.86 -14.75
CA GLU A 13 14.25 2.59 -14.53
C GLU A 13 13.31 1.39 -14.75
N LEU A 14 12.04 1.48 -14.33
CA LEU A 14 11.04 0.45 -14.59
C LEU A 14 10.84 0.23 -16.10
N LYS A 15 10.76 1.30 -16.90
CA LYS A 15 10.65 1.22 -18.38
C LYS A 15 11.84 0.48 -18.99
N LYS A 16 13.07 0.77 -18.53
CA LYS A 16 14.28 0.09 -19.00
C LYS A 16 14.28 -1.41 -18.70
N LEU A 17 13.77 -1.79 -17.52
CA LEU A 17 13.75 -3.19 -17.07
C LEU A 17 12.67 -4.01 -17.78
N VAL A 18 11.48 -3.45 -17.99
CA VAL A 18 10.36 -4.13 -18.67
C VAL A 18 10.48 -4.10 -20.19
N LYS A 19 11.04 -3.03 -20.75
CA LYS A 19 11.47 -2.82 -22.16
C LYS A 19 10.38 -2.45 -23.15
N SER A 20 9.19 -3.01 -23.11
CA SER A 20 8.11 -2.74 -24.08
C SER A 20 6.73 -3.01 -23.49
N GLY A 21 5.67 -2.55 -24.14
CA GLY A 21 4.28 -2.77 -23.74
C GLY A 21 3.72 -1.66 -22.86
N VAL A 22 2.60 -1.94 -22.22
CA VAL A 22 1.88 -1.00 -21.33
C VAL A 22 1.83 -1.59 -19.93
N ILE A 23 2.38 -0.86 -18.97
CA ILE A 23 2.30 -1.23 -17.55
C ILE A 23 1.07 -0.54 -16.94
N ILE A 24 0.27 -1.30 -16.20
CA ILE A 24 -0.85 -0.79 -15.41
C ILE A 24 -0.58 -1.07 -13.94
N LEU A 25 -0.49 -0.01 -13.14
CA LEU A 25 -0.33 -0.08 -11.69
C LEU A 25 -1.60 0.46 -11.04
N PHE A 26 -2.38 -0.44 -10.45
CA PHE A 26 -3.61 -0.08 -9.76
C PHE A 26 -3.29 0.46 -8.36
N GLY A 27 -3.82 1.64 -8.06
CA GLY A 27 -3.97 2.08 -6.68
C GLY A 27 -5.15 1.38 -6.02
N ASN A 28 -5.23 1.48 -4.69
CA ASN A 28 -6.34 0.94 -3.94
C ASN A 28 -7.55 1.86 -3.99
N ASN A 29 -8.74 1.26 -3.83
CA ASN A 29 -9.98 1.98 -3.59
C ASN A 29 -10.32 1.98 -2.09
N ASN A 30 -11.13 2.95 -1.66
CA ASN A 30 -11.72 2.93 -0.33
C ASN A 30 -12.54 1.66 -0.11
N SER A 31 -12.52 1.13 1.10
CA SER A 31 -13.31 -0.03 1.50
C SER A 31 -14.37 0.41 2.50
N PRO A 32 -15.67 0.31 2.19
CA PRO A 32 -16.73 0.68 3.12
C PRO A 32 -16.80 -0.29 4.30
N CYS A 33 -17.07 0.25 5.51
CA CYS A 33 -17.33 -0.57 6.69
C CYS A 33 -18.74 -1.19 6.65
N ASN A 34 -19.74 -0.35 6.41
CA ASN A 34 -21.15 -0.76 6.44
C ASN A 34 -22.07 0.01 5.48
N PHE A 35 -21.62 1.12 4.90
CA PHE A 35 -22.37 1.90 3.90
C PHE A 35 -21.50 2.16 2.68
N PRO A 36 -22.10 2.19 1.45
CA PRO A 36 -21.34 2.34 0.21
C PRO A 36 -20.55 3.64 0.10
N ASN A 37 -21.08 4.73 0.63
CA ASN A 37 -20.55 6.10 0.41
C ASN A 37 -20.15 6.79 1.72
N ASN A 38 -20.08 6.08 2.84
CA ASN A 38 -19.75 6.67 4.12
C ASN A 38 -19.19 5.60 5.08
N GLY A 39 -18.35 6.01 6.02
CA GLY A 39 -17.78 5.11 7.00
C GLY A 39 -16.82 4.09 6.38
N TYR A 40 -15.73 4.58 5.79
CA TYR A 40 -14.68 3.73 5.24
C TYR A 40 -13.72 3.25 6.33
N TYR A 41 -13.15 2.06 6.09
CA TYR A 41 -11.93 1.67 6.80
C TYR A 41 -10.81 2.66 6.50
N PRO A 42 -9.82 2.83 7.40
CA PRO A 42 -8.67 3.67 7.10
C PRO A 42 -8.06 3.30 5.75
N PHE A 43 -7.88 4.32 4.91
CA PHE A 43 -7.33 4.11 3.57
C PHE A 43 -5.86 3.73 3.65
N ARG A 44 -5.48 2.70 2.92
CA ARG A 44 -4.09 2.33 2.70
C ARG A 44 -3.85 2.11 1.21
N GLN A 45 -2.95 2.89 0.66
CA GLN A 45 -2.57 2.78 -0.74
C GLN A 45 -1.83 1.48 -1.04
N ASP A 46 -1.96 0.97 -2.28
CA ASP A 46 -1.11 -0.10 -2.79
C ASP A 46 0.37 0.31 -2.73
N SER A 47 1.20 -0.53 -2.13
CA SER A 47 2.61 -0.20 -1.89
C SER A 47 3.42 -0.07 -3.19
N THR A 48 3.03 -0.76 -4.27
CA THR A 48 3.73 -0.66 -5.55
C THR A 48 3.30 0.59 -6.31
N PHE A 49 2.00 0.88 -6.34
CA PHE A 49 1.50 2.15 -6.87
C PHE A 49 2.17 3.34 -6.15
N LEU A 50 2.22 3.30 -4.82
CA LEU A 50 2.84 4.34 -4.01
C LEU A 50 4.35 4.49 -4.31
N TYR A 51 5.06 3.38 -4.54
CA TYR A 51 6.48 3.40 -4.89
C TYR A 51 6.77 4.16 -6.18
N TYR A 52 5.90 4.04 -7.19
CA TYR A 52 6.09 4.67 -8.50
C TYR A 52 5.39 6.01 -8.69
N PHE A 53 4.31 6.27 -7.95
CA PHE A 53 3.49 7.47 -8.10
C PHE A 53 3.39 8.33 -6.84
N GLY A 54 3.69 7.82 -5.66
CA GLY A 54 3.77 8.61 -4.41
C GLY A 54 2.44 9.17 -3.88
N LEU A 55 1.31 8.82 -4.45
CA LEU A 55 0.02 9.45 -4.17
C LEU A 55 -0.84 8.60 -3.24
N GLN A 56 -1.34 9.22 -2.18
CA GLN A 56 -2.19 8.60 -1.14
C GLN A 56 -3.70 8.85 -1.37
N ARG A 57 -4.12 8.95 -2.60
CA ARG A 57 -5.53 9.09 -2.97
C ARG A 57 -6.06 7.77 -3.51
N ASP A 58 -7.29 7.42 -3.15
CA ASP A 58 -8.03 6.27 -3.68
C ASP A 58 -8.44 6.46 -5.15
N GLY A 59 -8.78 5.35 -5.81
CA GLY A 59 -9.33 5.36 -7.16
C GLY A 59 -8.36 5.82 -8.26
N LEU A 60 -7.04 5.78 -8.01
CA LEU A 60 -6.04 6.15 -9.01
C LEU A 60 -5.44 4.92 -9.68
N VAL A 61 -5.08 5.05 -10.96
CA VAL A 61 -4.33 4.05 -11.73
C VAL A 61 -3.19 4.74 -12.47
N GLY A 62 -1.99 4.22 -12.32
CA GLY A 62 -0.84 4.65 -13.08
C GLY A 62 -0.68 3.82 -14.35
N VAL A 63 -0.61 4.46 -15.51
CA VAL A 63 -0.36 3.82 -16.79
C VAL A 63 0.97 4.30 -17.34
N ILE A 64 1.84 3.35 -17.72
CA ILE A 64 3.13 3.62 -18.33
C ILE A 64 3.17 2.90 -19.68
N ASP A 65 2.98 3.65 -20.75
CA ASP A 65 3.14 3.17 -22.12
C ASP A 65 4.61 3.29 -22.52
N ILE A 66 5.32 2.17 -22.47
CA ILE A 66 6.77 2.12 -22.71
C ILE A 66 7.09 2.43 -24.17
N ASP A 67 6.31 1.89 -25.09
CA ASP A 67 6.61 1.97 -26.51
C ASP A 67 6.41 3.39 -27.06
N ASN A 68 5.49 4.15 -26.47
CA ASN A 68 5.23 5.53 -26.86
C ASN A 68 5.89 6.55 -25.90
N ASP A 69 6.55 6.09 -24.85
CA ASP A 69 7.13 6.90 -23.77
C ASP A 69 6.11 7.88 -23.13
N ILE A 70 4.89 7.37 -22.89
CA ILE A 70 3.79 8.15 -22.29
C ILE A 70 3.47 7.60 -20.91
N GLU A 71 3.45 8.50 -19.92
CA GLU A 71 2.96 8.21 -18.58
C GLU A 71 1.65 8.96 -18.36
N THR A 72 0.63 8.29 -17.83
CA THR A 72 -0.69 8.88 -17.57
C THR A 72 -1.18 8.48 -16.18
N LEU A 73 -1.61 9.45 -15.40
CA LEU A 73 -2.35 9.21 -14.18
C LEU A 73 -3.84 9.18 -14.52
N ILE A 74 -4.47 8.05 -14.23
CA ILE A 74 -5.90 7.83 -14.47
C ILE A 74 -6.65 7.96 -13.15
N GLY A 75 -7.76 8.68 -13.16
CA GLY A 75 -8.65 8.86 -12.02
C GLY A 75 -9.74 9.87 -12.35
N ASP A 76 -10.75 9.95 -11.51
CA ASP A 76 -11.83 10.91 -11.65
C ASP A 76 -11.69 12.03 -10.61
N ASP A 77 -11.94 13.25 -10.98
CA ASP A 77 -12.04 14.37 -10.06
C ASP A 77 -13.32 14.25 -9.23
N ILE A 78 -13.26 14.76 -8.00
CA ILE A 78 -14.41 14.76 -7.11
C ILE A 78 -15.46 15.78 -7.61
N ASP A 79 -16.72 15.49 -7.35
CA ASP A 79 -17.81 16.41 -7.66
C ASP A 79 -18.06 17.44 -6.54
N LEU A 80 -18.99 18.37 -6.78
CA LEU A 80 -19.34 19.41 -5.80
C LEU A 80 -19.95 18.84 -4.51
N VAL A 81 -20.62 17.70 -4.59
CA VAL A 81 -21.21 17.05 -3.40
C VAL A 81 -20.11 16.47 -2.54
N ASP A 82 -19.11 15.86 -3.14
CA ASP A 82 -17.94 15.33 -2.43
C ASP A 82 -17.14 16.44 -1.75
N ILE A 83 -17.02 17.61 -2.37
CA ILE A 83 -16.35 18.79 -1.76
C ILE A 83 -17.04 19.22 -0.45
N VAL A 84 -18.36 19.14 -0.39
CA VAL A 84 -19.12 19.46 0.85
C VAL A 84 -18.78 18.50 1.98
N TRP A 85 -18.54 17.22 1.66
CA TRP A 85 -18.27 16.20 2.67
C TRP A 85 -16.79 16.06 3.05
N TYR A 86 -15.89 16.22 2.09
CA TYR A 86 -14.46 15.92 2.25
C TYR A 86 -13.54 17.14 2.13
N GLY A 87 -14.08 18.30 1.82
CA GLY A 87 -13.30 19.50 1.50
C GLY A 87 -12.76 19.47 0.06
N SER A 88 -12.07 20.55 -0.33
CA SER A 88 -11.42 20.59 -1.63
C SER A 88 -10.18 19.69 -1.63
N VAL A 89 -10.01 18.92 -2.70
CA VAL A 89 -8.83 18.09 -2.93
C VAL A 89 -8.22 18.46 -4.28
N ASP A 90 -6.93 18.19 -4.44
CA ASP A 90 -6.24 18.42 -5.70
C ASP A 90 -6.89 17.63 -6.84
N SER A 91 -6.96 18.23 -8.02
CA SER A 91 -7.41 17.52 -9.23
C SER A 91 -6.43 16.38 -9.60
N VAL A 92 -6.89 15.41 -10.39
CA VAL A 92 -6.02 14.35 -10.90
C VAL A 92 -4.86 14.94 -11.72
N HIS A 93 -5.09 16.05 -12.41
CA HIS A 93 -4.05 16.78 -13.14
C HIS A 93 -2.98 17.38 -12.19
N ASP A 94 -3.40 18.00 -11.10
CA ASP A 94 -2.47 18.58 -10.12
C ASP A 94 -1.64 17.47 -9.44
N LEU A 95 -2.30 16.37 -9.06
CA LEU A 95 -1.62 15.20 -8.50
C LEU A 95 -0.59 14.60 -9.48
N ALA A 96 -0.95 14.48 -10.75
CA ALA A 96 -0.03 14.02 -11.79
C ALA A 96 1.21 14.91 -11.88
N THR A 97 1.00 16.22 -11.88
CA THR A 97 2.08 17.22 -11.94
C THR A 97 3.02 17.14 -10.73
N GLN A 98 2.48 16.91 -9.53
CA GLN A 98 3.27 16.77 -8.29
C GLN A 98 4.28 15.62 -8.38
N VAL A 99 3.96 14.55 -9.11
CA VAL A 99 4.82 13.37 -9.24
C VAL A 99 5.52 13.25 -10.59
N GLY A 100 5.47 14.32 -11.40
CA GLY A 100 6.15 14.39 -12.68
C GLY A 100 5.52 13.56 -13.79
N VAL A 101 4.21 13.38 -13.74
CA VAL A 101 3.41 12.82 -14.82
C VAL A 101 2.72 13.96 -15.55
N HIS A 102 2.90 14.03 -16.87
CA HIS A 102 2.38 15.16 -17.66
C HIS A 102 0.94 14.95 -18.13
N ASN A 103 0.47 13.71 -18.19
CA ASN A 103 -0.87 13.39 -18.68
C ASN A 103 -1.74 12.87 -17.54
N SER A 104 -2.98 13.35 -17.54
CA SER A 104 -4.05 12.81 -16.69
C SER A 104 -5.29 12.55 -17.51
N ALA A 105 -6.10 11.57 -17.12
CA ALA A 105 -7.33 11.26 -17.82
C ALA A 105 -8.36 10.61 -16.87
N PRO A 106 -9.67 10.73 -17.17
CA PRO A 106 -10.71 10.11 -16.37
C PRO A 106 -10.66 8.57 -16.47
N MET A 107 -11.20 7.89 -15.46
CA MET A 107 -11.16 6.41 -15.33
C MET A 107 -11.68 5.68 -16.57
N LYS A 108 -12.70 6.20 -17.24
CA LYS A 108 -13.23 5.63 -18.49
C LYS A 108 -12.19 5.46 -19.61
N THR A 109 -11.13 6.27 -19.59
CA THR A 109 -10.05 6.24 -20.61
C THR A 109 -9.20 4.98 -20.49
N LEU A 110 -9.11 4.38 -19.29
CA LEU A 110 -8.31 3.18 -19.05
C LEU A 110 -8.74 2.02 -19.96
N LYS A 111 -10.03 1.81 -20.15
CA LYS A 111 -10.55 0.76 -21.04
C LYS A 111 -10.15 1.01 -22.51
N THR A 112 -10.14 2.27 -22.93
CA THR A 112 -9.71 2.63 -24.29
C THR A 112 -8.23 2.33 -24.50
N ILE A 113 -7.37 2.64 -23.52
CA ILE A 113 -5.94 2.33 -23.57
C ILE A 113 -5.72 0.81 -23.63
N CYS A 114 -6.42 0.03 -22.80
CA CYS A 114 -6.34 -1.43 -22.83
C CYS A 114 -6.76 -2.01 -24.18
N ASN A 115 -7.90 -1.56 -24.72
CA ASN A 115 -8.41 -2.02 -26.01
C ASN A 115 -7.46 -1.67 -27.16
N ASP A 116 -6.88 -0.48 -27.17
CA ASP A 116 -5.89 -0.08 -28.18
C ASP A 116 -4.65 -0.97 -28.09
N ALA A 117 -4.11 -1.21 -26.91
CA ALA A 117 -2.97 -2.08 -26.70
C ALA A 117 -3.26 -3.52 -27.18
N MET A 118 -4.42 -4.09 -26.82
CA MET A 118 -4.84 -5.43 -27.24
C MET A 118 -5.03 -5.52 -28.75
N SER A 119 -5.67 -4.53 -29.37
CA SER A 119 -5.88 -4.50 -30.84
C SER A 119 -4.58 -4.49 -31.62
N LYS A 120 -3.55 -3.84 -31.08
CA LYS A 120 -2.19 -3.77 -31.62
C LYS A 120 -1.30 -4.94 -31.18
N LYS A 121 -1.86 -5.91 -30.44
CA LYS A 121 -1.13 -7.07 -29.88
C LYS A 121 0.06 -6.66 -29.01
N ARG A 122 -0.03 -5.49 -28.34
CA ARG A 122 0.96 -5.03 -27.38
C ARG A 122 0.73 -5.73 -26.05
N LYS A 123 1.81 -6.08 -25.37
CA LYS A 123 1.71 -6.71 -24.05
C LYS A 123 1.23 -5.71 -23.01
N ILE A 124 0.24 -6.11 -22.23
CA ILE A 124 -0.19 -5.36 -21.03
C ILE A 124 0.41 -6.06 -19.82
N HIS A 125 1.11 -5.30 -19.00
CA HIS A 125 1.77 -5.79 -17.81
C HIS A 125 0.98 -5.40 -16.57
N ILE A 126 0.53 -6.39 -15.81
CA ILE A 126 -0.10 -6.23 -14.50
C ILE A 126 0.65 -7.04 -13.45
N LEU A 127 0.58 -6.60 -12.21
CA LEU A 127 0.97 -7.41 -11.04
C LEU A 127 -0.20 -8.31 -10.61
N PRO A 128 0.05 -9.39 -9.87
CA PRO A 128 -1.03 -10.22 -9.34
C PRO A 128 -1.92 -9.41 -8.38
N PRO A 129 -3.20 -9.16 -8.70
CA PRO A 129 -4.05 -8.40 -7.81
C PRO A 129 -4.45 -9.24 -6.60
N TYR A 130 -4.39 -8.63 -5.41
CA TYR A 130 -4.77 -9.27 -4.15
C TYR A 130 -6.14 -8.81 -3.63
N ARG A 131 -6.64 -7.63 -4.06
CA ARG A 131 -7.96 -7.11 -3.72
C ARG A 131 -9.02 -7.56 -4.71
N TYR A 132 -10.21 -7.90 -4.23
CA TYR A 132 -11.29 -8.38 -5.10
C TYR A 132 -11.85 -7.32 -6.03
N ASP A 133 -11.93 -6.06 -5.59
CA ASP A 133 -12.34 -4.93 -6.43
C ASP A 133 -11.38 -4.75 -7.62
N ILE A 134 -10.07 -4.84 -7.40
CA ILE A 134 -9.07 -4.78 -8.48
C ILE A 134 -9.15 -6.02 -9.38
N LYS A 135 -9.42 -7.21 -8.83
CA LYS A 135 -9.63 -8.42 -9.64
C LYS A 135 -10.80 -8.28 -10.60
N LEU A 136 -11.90 -7.69 -10.14
CA LEU A 136 -13.06 -7.41 -11.00
C LEU A 136 -12.72 -6.37 -12.05
N GLN A 137 -12.01 -5.30 -11.70
CA GLN A 137 -11.57 -4.28 -12.64
C GLN A 137 -10.65 -4.85 -13.72
N VAL A 138 -9.68 -5.72 -13.36
CA VAL A 138 -8.83 -6.42 -14.32
C VAL A 138 -9.65 -7.32 -15.25
N PHE A 139 -10.66 -8.01 -14.72
CA PHE A 139 -11.56 -8.82 -15.54
C PHE A 139 -12.33 -7.96 -16.55
N ASP A 140 -12.90 -6.84 -16.12
CA ASP A 140 -13.65 -5.92 -16.98
C ASP A 140 -12.79 -5.25 -18.06
N LEU A 141 -11.51 -5.00 -17.75
CA LEU A 141 -10.57 -4.34 -18.66
C LEU A 141 -9.94 -5.31 -19.66
N LEU A 142 -9.52 -6.49 -19.20
CA LEU A 142 -8.65 -7.40 -19.95
C LEU A 142 -9.31 -8.75 -20.27
N GLY A 143 -10.49 -9.04 -19.71
CA GLY A 143 -11.18 -10.32 -19.86
C GLY A 143 -10.51 -11.50 -19.13
N ILE A 144 -9.51 -11.24 -18.27
CA ILE A 144 -8.79 -12.29 -17.53
C ILE A 144 -9.59 -12.65 -16.28
N HIS A 145 -10.06 -13.90 -16.21
CA HIS A 145 -10.87 -14.36 -15.08
C HIS A 145 -10.08 -14.27 -13.75
N PRO A 146 -10.68 -13.84 -12.63
CA PRO A 146 -10.01 -13.64 -11.34
C PRO A 146 -9.11 -14.80 -10.86
N ASN A 147 -9.49 -16.04 -11.16
CA ASN A 147 -8.71 -17.23 -10.80
C ASN A 147 -7.44 -17.42 -11.67
N GLN A 148 -7.35 -16.77 -12.83
CA GLN A 148 -6.22 -16.87 -13.76
C GLN A 148 -5.26 -15.68 -13.65
N GLN A 149 -5.67 -14.59 -13.00
CA GLN A 149 -4.90 -13.34 -12.97
C GLN A 149 -3.53 -13.46 -12.31
N LYS A 150 -3.35 -14.41 -11.39
CA LYS A 150 -2.05 -14.66 -10.78
C LYS A 150 -1.08 -15.29 -11.77
N GLU A 151 -1.56 -16.19 -12.62
CA GLU A 151 -0.77 -16.91 -13.62
C GLU A 151 -0.48 -16.04 -14.84
N GLU A 152 -1.45 -15.17 -15.20
CA GLU A 152 -1.35 -14.23 -16.30
C GLU A 152 -0.58 -12.94 -15.95
N ALA A 153 -0.21 -12.77 -14.67
CA ALA A 153 0.57 -11.63 -14.24
C ALA A 153 1.94 -11.58 -14.91
N SER A 154 2.41 -10.38 -15.21
CA SER A 154 3.66 -10.20 -15.95
C SER A 154 4.89 -10.52 -15.12
N MET A 155 5.56 -11.60 -15.44
CA MET A 155 6.82 -12.00 -14.80
C MET A 155 7.92 -10.96 -15.00
N ASP A 156 7.94 -10.26 -16.15
CA ASP A 156 8.92 -9.20 -16.42
C ASP A 156 8.72 -8.03 -15.45
N LEU A 157 7.45 -7.62 -15.25
CA LEU A 157 7.10 -6.56 -14.30
C LEU A 157 7.39 -6.99 -12.86
N ILE A 158 7.04 -8.22 -12.47
CA ILE A 158 7.32 -8.75 -11.13
C ILE A 158 8.83 -8.70 -10.83
N LYS A 159 9.66 -9.23 -11.74
CA LYS A 159 11.11 -9.22 -11.59
C LYS A 159 11.70 -7.81 -11.52
N ALA A 160 11.18 -6.88 -12.33
CA ALA A 160 11.62 -5.49 -12.31
C ALA A 160 11.29 -4.83 -10.97
N VAL A 161 10.06 -4.97 -10.46
CA VAL A 161 9.63 -4.43 -9.17
C VAL A 161 10.46 -5.02 -8.03
N VAL A 162 10.66 -6.35 -8.00
CA VAL A 162 11.48 -7.02 -6.99
C VAL A 162 12.90 -6.48 -7.01
N LYS A 163 13.54 -6.42 -8.18
CA LYS A 163 14.90 -5.90 -8.34
C LYS A 163 15.03 -4.48 -7.80
N MET A 164 14.10 -3.60 -8.15
CA MET A 164 14.16 -2.18 -7.74
C MET A 164 13.91 -1.99 -6.25
N ARG A 165 13.04 -2.80 -5.63
CA ARG A 165 12.68 -2.66 -4.21
C ARG A 165 13.56 -3.47 -3.26
N SER A 166 14.37 -4.40 -3.76
CA SER A 166 15.27 -5.22 -2.92
C SER A 166 16.38 -4.40 -2.28
N THR A 167 16.94 -3.43 -2.99
CA THR A 167 17.94 -2.51 -2.46
C THR A 167 17.31 -1.16 -2.18
N LYS A 168 17.45 -0.63 -0.96
CA LYS A 168 16.87 0.64 -0.55
C LYS A 168 17.79 1.80 -0.88
N THR A 169 17.21 2.90 -1.31
CA THR A 169 17.90 4.19 -1.45
C THR A 169 18.06 4.84 -0.08
N GLN A 170 18.88 5.89 0.00
CA GLN A 170 19.07 6.64 1.24
C GLN A 170 17.74 7.23 1.76
N GLU A 171 16.91 7.78 0.88
CA GLU A 171 15.59 8.32 1.24
C GLU A 171 14.66 7.23 1.82
N GLU A 172 14.73 6.00 1.29
CA GLU A 172 13.97 4.85 1.80
C GLU A 172 14.48 4.39 3.16
N ILE A 173 15.79 4.43 3.39
CA ILE A 173 16.39 4.12 4.69
C ILE A 173 15.92 5.12 5.74
N GLU A 174 15.88 6.41 5.43
CA GLU A 174 15.37 7.45 6.34
C GLU A 174 13.88 7.24 6.70
N GLU A 175 13.06 6.77 5.74
CA GLU A 175 11.67 6.38 6.03
C GLU A 175 11.60 5.16 6.98
N LEU A 176 12.44 4.16 6.76
CA LEU A 176 12.53 2.99 7.63
C LEU A 176 12.99 3.37 9.04
N GLU A 177 13.96 4.27 9.18
CA GLU A 177 14.41 4.76 10.48
C GLU A 177 13.31 5.53 11.21
N ARG A 178 12.51 6.36 10.50
CA ARG A 178 11.33 7.01 11.09
C ARG A 178 10.30 6.00 11.58
N ALA A 179 10.03 4.96 10.80
CA ALA A 179 9.14 3.87 11.22
C ALA A 179 9.68 3.12 12.44
N ALA A 180 11.00 2.88 12.49
CA ALA A 180 11.66 2.21 13.61
C ALA A 180 11.53 2.99 14.93
N VAL A 181 11.62 4.32 14.89
CA VAL A 181 11.41 5.18 16.07
C VAL A 181 9.99 5.01 16.64
N ILE A 182 8.99 4.92 15.75
CA ILE A 182 7.60 4.69 16.19
C ILE A 182 7.46 3.28 16.75
N GLY A 183 8.00 2.27 16.06
CA GLY A 183 8.02 0.88 16.52
C GLY A 183 8.67 0.73 17.90
N TYR A 184 9.81 1.37 18.13
CA TYR A 184 10.44 1.41 19.45
C TYR A 184 9.49 1.93 20.54
N LYS A 185 8.73 2.98 20.25
CA LYS A 185 7.75 3.53 21.20
C LYS A 185 6.56 2.58 21.41
N MET A 186 6.11 1.89 20.38
CA MET A 186 5.07 0.87 20.48
C MET A 186 5.52 -0.28 21.40
N HIS A 187 6.67 -0.86 21.16
CA HIS A 187 7.19 -1.96 21.96
C HIS A 187 7.51 -1.55 23.40
N THR A 188 8.13 -0.41 23.62
CA THR A 188 8.40 0.09 24.98
C THR A 188 7.10 0.44 25.74
N THR A 189 6.03 0.79 25.05
CA THR A 189 4.71 0.97 25.64
C THR A 189 4.13 -0.37 26.09
N ALA A 190 4.22 -1.42 25.25
CA ALA A 190 3.83 -2.76 25.63
C ALA A 190 4.59 -3.20 26.91
N MET A 191 5.93 -3.11 26.90
CA MET A 191 6.77 -3.48 28.04
C MET A 191 6.39 -2.80 29.36
N LYS A 192 5.96 -1.52 29.31
CA LYS A 192 5.53 -0.75 30.49
C LYS A 192 4.15 -1.16 30.98
N LEU A 193 3.29 -1.64 30.12
CA LEU A 193 1.89 -1.94 30.44
C LEU A 193 1.67 -3.41 30.82
N VAL A 194 2.55 -4.31 30.40
CA VAL A 194 2.43 -5.73 30.70
C VAL A 194 2.60 -5.98 32.20
N ARG A 195 1.52 -6.44 32.84
CA ARG A 195 1.48 -6.85 34.25
C ARG A 195 0.26 -7.74 34.50
N PRO A 196 0.30 -8.63 35.49
CA PRO A 196 -0.89 -9.38 35.90
C PRO A 196 -2.10 -8.51 36.14
N GLY A 197 -3.27 -8.98 35.75
CA GLY A 197 -4.55 -8.27 35.90
C GLY A 197 -4.93 -7.32 34.76
N VAL A 198 -4.03 -7.09 33.80
CA VAL A 198 -4.32 -6.29 32.59
C VAL A 198 -4.77 -7.22 31.45
N THR A 199 -5.70 -6.78 30.59
CA THR A 199 -6.13 -7.59 29.45
C THR A 199 -5.20 -7.44 28.25
N GLU A 200 -5.06 -8.48 27.44
CA GLU A 200 -4.32 -8.45 26.18
C GLU A 200 -4.82 -7.29 25.28
N LYS A 201 -6.15 -7.16 25.16
CA LYS A 201 -6.77 -6.14 24.31
C LYS A 201 -6.47 -4.72 24.75
N TYR A 202 -6.35 -4.47 26.05
CA TYR A 202 -5.96 -3.15 26.56
C TYR A 202 -4.54 -2.81 26.12
N VAL A 203 -3.59 -3.73 26.31
CA VAL A 203 -2.18 -3.48 25.90
C VAL A 203 -2.09 -3.25 24.39
N ALA A 204 -2.70 -4.10 23.58
CA ALA A 204 -2.71 -3.97 22.12
C ALA A 204 -3.34 -2.63 21.66
N GLY A 205 -4.43 -2.21 22.31
CA GLY A 205 -5.08 -0.93 22.01
C GLY A 205 -4.17 0.27 22.29
N GLN A 206 -3.43 0.25 23.41
CA GLN A 206 -2.46 1.30 23.74
C GLN A 206 -1.28 1.31 22.75
N VAL A 207 -0.77 0.14 22.38
CA VAL A 207 0.30 -0.02 21.40
C VAL A 207 -0.12 0.52 20.03
N SER A 208 -1.30 0.17 19.55
CA SER A 208 -1.85 0.69 18.28
C SER A 208 -2.08 2.22 18.37
N GLY A 209 -2.55 2.72 19.51
CA GLY A 209 -2.73 4.15 19.77
C GLY A 209 -1.44 4.95 19.66
N VAL A 210 -0.29 4.36 19.98
CA VAL A 210 1.02 5.00 19.78
C VAL A 210 1.25 5.28 18.29
N ALA A 211 1.06 4.30 17.38
CA ALA A 211 1.22 4.53 15.95
C ALA A 211 0.35 5.69 15.47
N HIS A 212 -0.94 5.68 15.82
CA HIS A 212 -1.87 6.73 15.43
C HIS A 212 -1.49 8.11 15.99
N SER A 213 -0.97 8.18 17.23
CA SER A 213 -0.55 9.45 17.84
C SER A 213 0.65 10.10 17.14
N TYR A 214 1.42 9.33 16.37
CA TYR A 214 2.51 9.80 15.52
C TYR A 214 2.08 10.06 14.06
N GLY A 215 0.78 10.04 13.76
CA GLY A 215 0.26 10.23 12.40
C GLY A 215 0.52 9.06 11.47
N SER A 216 0.86 7.90 12.03
CA SER A 216 1.13 6.66 11.30
C SER A 216 -0.05 5.70 11.40
N MET A 217 -0.09 4.73 10.50
CA MET A 217 -0.97 3.57 10.62
C MET A 217 -0.19 2.39 11.21
N VAL A 218 -0.90 1.47 11.84
CA VAL A 218 -0.30 0.16 12.12
C VAL A 218 -0.07 -0.57 10.80
N SER A 219 1.07 -1.22 10.64
CA SER A 219 1.42 -1.95 9.42
C SER A 219 0.55 -3.20 9.21
N PHE A 220 0.08 -3.76 10.30
CA PHE A 220 -0.83 -4.90 10.40
C PHE A 220 -1.54 -4.83 11.77
N PRO A 221 -2.67 -5.55 11.94
CA PRO A 221 -3.34 -5.62 13.24
C PRO A 221 -2.37 -6.07 14.33
N THR A 222 -2.19 -5.27 15.37
CA THR A 222 -1.28 -5.58 16.49
C THR A 222 -1.60 -6.95 17.06
N ILE A 223 -0.62 -7.83 17.11
CA ILE A 223 -0.69 -9.14 17.75
C ILE A 223 -0.17 -8.98 19.17
N PHE A 224 -0.96 -9.37 20.15
CA PHE A 224 -0.55 -9.38 21.54
C PHE A 224 -1.26 -10.50 22.29
N SER A 225 -0.52 -11.46 22.84
CA SER A 225 -1.08 -12.58 23.57
C SER A 225 -0.11 -13.20 24.55
N GLN A 226 -0.61 -13.74 25.67
CA GLN A 226 0.14 -14.64 26.54
C GLN A 226 0.10 -16.10 26.07
N HIS A 227 -0.55 -16.37 24.93
CA HIS A 227 -0.61 -17.66 24.24
C HIS A 227 0.25 -17.59 22.97
N GLY A 228 1.58 -17.41 23.15
CA GLY A 228 2.54 -17.31 22.07
C GLY A 228 2.68 -18.53 21.17
N GLU A 229 2.13 -19.67 21.59
CA GLU A 229 1.95 -20.86 20.75
C GLU A 229 1.01 -20.64 19.57
N ILE A 230 0.20 -19.57 19.60
CA ILE A 230 -0.66 -19.11 18.50
C ILE A 230 -0.06 -17.84 17.91
N GLN A 231 0.69 -17.98 16.82
CA GLN A 231 1.48 -16.87 16.25
C GLN A 231 0.63 -15.68 15.75
N HIS A 232 -0.55 -15.92 15.19
CA HIS A 232 -1.45 -14.86 14.68
C HIS A 232 -2.69 -14.71 15.56
N GLY A 233 -2.52 -14.83 16.89
CA GLY A 233 -3.60 -14.64 17.85
C GLY A 233 -4.03 -13.16 17.93
N TYR A 234 -5.32 -12.89 17.70
CA TYR A 234 -5.86 -11.56 17.94
C TYR A 234 -5.93 -11.29 19.45
N PRO A 235 -5.60 -10.06 19.89
CA PRO A 235 -5.72 -9.67 21.29
C PRO A 235 -7.15 -9.89 21.82
N SER A 236 -7.27 -10.59 22.92
CA SER A 236 -8.52 -10.98 23.55
C SER A 236 -8.75 -10.24 24.86
N MET A 237 -9.87 -10.54 25.53
CA MET A 237 -10.14 -10.09 26.89
C MET A 237 -9.47 -10.97 27.96
N ASN A 238 -8.58 -11.90 27.56
CA ASN A 238 -7.79 -12.67 28.50
C ASN A 238 -6.98 -11.76 29.42
N ILE A 239 -7.00 -12.08 30.69
CA ILE A 239 -6.24 -11.36 31.71
C ILE A 239 -4.83 -11.96 31.78
N LEU A 240 -3.83 -11.09 31.70
CA LEU A 240 -2.43 -11.50 31.82
C LEU A 240 -2.15 -12.09 33.21
N GLU A 241 -1.44 -13.21 33.24
CA GLU A 241 -1.10 -13.98 34.44
C GLU A 241 0.38 -13.85 34.74
N GLU A 242 0.72 -13.92 36.01
CA GLU A 242 2.10 -13.94 36.46
C GLU A 242 2.83 -15.21 35.96
N GLY A 243 4.10 -15.07 35.58
CA GLY A 243 4.93 -16.18 35.12
C GLY A 243 4.69 -16.59 33.66
N ARG A 244 3.79 -15.93 32.93
CA ARG A 244 3.62 -16.17 31.48
C ARG A 244 4.36 -15.13 30.65
N LEU A 245 4.95 -15.57 29.55
CA LEU A 245 5.48 -14.67 28.51
C LEU A 245 4.33 -14.04 27.73
N ALA A 246 4.52 -12.79 27.34
CA ALA A 246 3.61 -12.10 26.45
C ALA A 246 4.29 -11.85 25.10
N LEU A 247 3.73 -12.43 24.04
CA LEU A 247 4.13 -12.15 22.66
C LEU A 247 3.58 -10.79 22.27
N CYS A 248 4.42 -9.93 21.66
CA CYS A 248 3.99 -8.67 21.07
C CYS A 248 4.60 -8.55 19.68
N ASP A 249 3.75 -8.53 18.67
CA ASP A 249 4.15 -8.25 17.28
C ASP A 249 3.39 -7.01 16.81
N ALA A 250 4.11 -5.92 16.60
CA ALA A 250 3.53 -4.62 16.29
C ALA A 250 4.50 -3.77 15.46
N GLY A 251 3.99 -3.12 14.45
CA GLY A 251 4.74 -2.19 13.62
C GLY A 251 3.90 -1.02 13.17
N ALA A 252 4.57 0.08 12.85
CA ALA A 252 3.96 1.26 12.25
C ALA A 252 4.53 1.50 10.86
N GLU A 253 3.70 1.94 9.94
CA GLU A 253 4.17 2.35 8.62
C GLU A 253 4.07 3.87 8.46
N THR A 254 5.08 4.44 7.82
CA THR A 254 5.08 5.87 7.47
C THR A 254 4.05 6.17 6.38
N MET A 255 3.85 7.45 6.05
CA MET A 255 2.98 7.89 4.96
C MET A 255 3.39 7.32 3.58
N ASN A 256 4.62 6.84 3.45
CA ASN A 256 5.12 6.18 2.24
C ASN A 256 5.01 4.64 2.33
N ASN A 257 4.26 4.09 3.28
CA ASN A 257 4.09 2.67 3.57
C ASN A 257 5.43 1.94 3.86
N TYR A 258 6.41 2.62 4.44
CA TYR A 258 7.62 1.99 4.95
C TYR A 258 7.43 1.60 6.39
N CYS A 259 7.69 0.35 6.69
CA CYS A 259 7.73 -0.21 8.04
C CYS A 259 9.05 -0.93 8.22
N LEU A 260 9.69 -0.73 9.36
CA LEU A 260 10.78 -1.58 9.83
C LEU A 260 10.28 -2.34 11.06
N LEU A 261 10.12 -3.63 10.89
CA LEU A 261 9.92 -4.58 11.97
C LEU A 261 11.27 -5.27 12.20
N TYR A 262 11.87 -5.06 13.35
CA TYR A 262 13.03 -5.81 13.77
C TYR A 262 12.54 -6.99 14.61
N THR A 263 12.66 -8.19 14.07
CA THR A 263 12.51 -9.43 14.82
C THR A 263 13.90 -10.03 14.97
N SER A 264 14.35 -10.30 16.18
CA SER A 264 15.41 -11.26 16.36
C SER A 264 14.77 -12.64 16.12
N ASP A 265 15.19 -13.33 15.08
CA ASP A 265 14.82 -14.71 14.89
C ASP A 265 15.79 -15.54 15.75
N ALA A 266 15.25 -16.22 16.77
CA ALA A 266 16.03 -17.14 17.59
C ALA A 266 16.62 -18.32 16.79
N ALA A 267 16.24 -18.48 15.52
CA ALA A 267 16.83 -19.45 14.60
C ALA A 267 18.13 -18.95 13.95
N ASP A 268 18.41 -17.65 14.04
CA ASP A 268 19.63 -17.04 13.51
C ASP A 268 20.71 -16.86 14.59
N GLU A 269 20.44 -17.31 15.83
CA GLU A 269 21.39 -17.33 16.95
C GLU A 269 22.04 -18.76 17.07
#